data_e562ae8c81d259c43c861e71ce8a9ddd
#
_entry.id   e562ae8c81d259c43c861e71ce8a9ddd
#
_cell.length_a   1.000
_cell.length_b   1.000
_cell.length_c   1.000
_cell.angle_alpha   90.00
_cell.angle_beta   90.00
_cell.angle_gamma   90.00
#
_symmetry.space_group_name_H-M   'P 1'
#
loop_
_entity.id
_entity.type
_entity.pdbx_description
1 polymer ?
#
loop_
_entity_poly.entity_id
_entity_poly.type
_entity_poly.pdbx_seq_one_letter_code
_entity_poly.pdbx_strand_id
1 'polypeptide(L)'
;MVDTNDGQASETVIKYAKINHPIEPLLPSLVEAFGTDQSVDVLYVYGSRAGGRISPLSDIDLGVLVSGSVEQKELLNIRLRMIGEATSALKTDEVDLQILNDIPVQAQYSILKNKRVLYCRDEFIRAEFEAGVVTRYLDFKPFLDDHYRAMYQRIEDRAIASAR
;
A
#
# COMPACT_ATOMS: atom_id res chain seq x y z
N MET A 1 -30.07 39.65 -27.32
CA MET A 1 -30.39 38.26 -27.10
C MET A 1 -29.08 37.50 -27.31
N VAL A 2 -28.36 37.27 -26.25
CA VAL A 2 -27.02 36.66 -26.29
C VAL A 2 -27.15 35.36 -25.46
N ASP A 3 -27.18 34.22 -26.15
CA ASP A 3 -27.15 32.90 -25.54
C ASP A 3 -25.71 32.59 -25.14
N THR A 4 -25.41 32.67 -23.86
CA THR A 4 -24.19 32.16 -23.27
C THR A 4 -24.39 30.67 -23.01
N ASN A 5 -23.86 29.83 -23.89
CA ASN A 5 -23.75 28.40 -23.73
C ASN A 5 -22.58 28.13 -22.79
N ASP A 6 -22.86 27.97 -21.50
CA ASP A 6 -21.92 27.47 -20.50
C ASP A 6 -21.61 25.99 -20.79
N GLY A 7 -20.45 25.78 -21.42
CA GLY A 7 -19.88 24.44 -21.62
C GLY A 7 -19.44 23.85 -20.28
N GLN A 8 -20.33 23.17 -19.59
CA GLN A 8 -19.96 22.23 -18.52
C GLN A 8 -19.18 21.08 -19.14
N ALA A 9 -17.85 21.13 -19.01
CA ALA A 9 -17.02 19.97 -19.18
C ALA A 9 -17.40 18.96 -18.09
N SER A 10 -18.23 17.98 -18.43
CA SER A 10 -18.48 16.84 -17.55
C SER A 10 -17.16 16.06 -17.47
N GLU A 11 -16.46 16.17 -16.33
CA GLU A 11 -15.41 15.24 -15.98
C GLU A 11 -16.05 13.84 -15.93
N THR A 12 -15.80 13.07 -16.96
CA THR A 12 -16.22 11.67 -17.01
C THR A 12 -15.35 10.91 -16.02
N VAL A 13 -15.85 10.73 -14.79
CA VAL A 13 -15.22 9.84 -13.82
C VAL A 13 -15.30 8.41 -14.37
N ILE A 14 -14.21 7.91 -14.88
CA ILE A 14 -14.11 6.52 -15.35
C ILE A 14 -14.11 5.64 -14.11
N LYS A 15 -15.25 4.99 -13.81
CA LYS A 15 -15.33 3.94 -12.81
C LYS A 15 -15.00 2.59 -13.45
N TYR A 16 -13.96 1.94 -12.96
CA TYR A 16 -13.65 0.57 -13.34
C TYR A 16 -14.51 -0.41 -12.53
N ALA A 17 -14.78 -1.57 -13.11
CA ALA A 17 -15.52 -2.63 -12.45
C ALA A 17 -14.65 -3.34 -11.38
N LYS A 18 -15.32 -4.06 -10.47
CA LYS A 18 -14.64 -4.98 -9.56
C LYS A 18 -13.77 -5.98 -10.32
N ILE A 19 -12.67 -6.40 -9.69
CA ILE A 19 -11.71 -7.31 -10.32
C ILE A 19 -12.36 -8.67 -10.53
N ASN A 20 -12.58 -9.03 -11.79
CA ASN A 20 -13.03 -10.35 -12.21
C ASN A 20 -12.03 -11.02 -13.18
N HIS A 21 -10.83 -10.46 -13.32
CA HIS A 21 -9.78 -10.92 -14.24
C HIS A 21 -8.44 -11.07 -13.51
N PRO A 22 -7.52 -11.92 -14.01
CA PRO A 22 -6.18 -12.02 -13.48
C PRO A 22 -5.42 -10.70 -13.67
N ILE A 23 -4.67 -10.26 -12.66
CA ILE A 23 -3.89 -9.02 -12.73
C ILE A 23 -2.51 -9.21 -13.36
N GLU A 24 -2.03 -10.45 -13.45
CA GLU A 24 -0.70 -10.77 -13.96
C GLU A 24 -0.42 -10.19 -15.35
N PRO A 25 -1.36 -10.22 -16.31
CA PRO A 25 -1.17 -9.61 -17.63
C PRO A 25 -1.07 -8.08 -17.58
N LEU A 26 -1.55 -7.43 -16.52
CA LEU A 26 -1.55 -5.98 -16.38
C LEU A 26 -0.36 -5.46 -15.56
N LEU A 27 0.35 -6.35 -14.87
CA LEU A 27 1.53 -5.96 -14.08
C LEU A 27 2.62 -5.27 -14.90
N PRO A 28 2.92 -5.64 -16.16
CA PRO A 28 3.89 -4.90 -16.96
C PRO A 28 3.54 -3.42 -17.14
N SER A 29 2.27 -3.08 -17.38
CA SER A 29 1.81 -1.70 -17.50
C SER A 29 1.93 -0.93 -16.19
N LEU A 30 1.66 -1.61 -15.05
CA LEU A 30 1.86 -1.04 -13.72
C LEU A 30 3.35 -0.76 -13.46
N VAL A 31 4.22 -1.72 -13.77
CA VAL A 31 5.69 -1.58 -13.63
C VAL A 31 6.22 -0.45 -14.50
N GLU A 32 5.74 -0.30 -15.73
CA GLU A 32 6.12 0.78 -16.63
C GLU A 32 5.72 2.14 -16.06
N ALA A 33 4.47 2.30 -15.60
CA ALA A 33 3.98 3.55 -15.01
C ALA A 33 4.83 3.97 -13.81
N PHE A 34 5.09 3.06 -12.87
CA PHE A 34 5.86 3.35 -11.66
C PHE A 34 7.36 3.46 -11.91
N GLY A 35 7.89 2.72 -12.90
CA GLY A 35 9.31 2.72 -13.24
C GLY A 35 9.79 4.03 -13.88
N THR A 36 8.90 4.79 -14.51
CA THR A 36 9.20 6.11 -15.07
C THR A 36 9.16 7.23 -14.02
N ASP A 37 8.50 7.01 -12.89
CA ASP A 37 8.40 7.98 -11.82
C ASP A 37 9.68 8.02 -10.95
N GLN A 38 10.39 9.13 -11.01
CA GLN A 38 11.65 9.31 -10.27
C GLN A 38 11.47 9.33 -8.74
N SER A 39 10.25 9.52 -8.25
CA SER A 39 9.96 9.45 -6.83
C SER A 39 9.81 8.01 -6.30
N VAL A 40 9.77 6.99 -7.16
CA VAL A 40 9.62 5.58 -6.79
C VAL A 40 10.97 4.88 -6.75
N ASP A 41 11.36 4.35 -5.61
CA ASP A 41 12.53 3.48 -5.49
C ASP A 41 12.15 2.01 -5.61
N VAL A 42 11.06 1.57 -4.98
CA VAL A 42 10.61 0.17 -5.03
C VAL A 42 9.09 0.10 -5.04
N LEU A 43 8.54 -0.80 -5.86
CA LEU A 43 7.13 -1.18 -5.87
C LEU A 43 7.00 -2.65 -5.47
N TYR A 44 6.15 -2.88 -4.48
CA TYR A 44 5.78 -4.22 -4.00
C TYR A 44 4.29 -4.48 -4.24
N VAL A 45 3.94 -5.73 -4.50
CA VAL A 45 2.61 -6.27 -4.24
C VAL A 45 2.68 -7.15 -2.99
N TYR A 46 1.68 -7.05 -2.11
CA TYR A 46 1.65 -7.82 -0.88
C TYR A 46 0.25 -8.40 -0.62
N GLY A 47 0.02 -8.93 0.57
CA GLY A 47 -1.27 -9.50 0.95
C GLY A 47 -1.60 -10.81 0.22
N SER A 48 -2.88 -11.06 -0.02
CA SER A 48 -3.38 -12.30 -0.59
C SER A 48 -2.83 -12.58 -2.00
N ARG A 49 -2.55 -11.53 -2.77
CA ARG A 49 -2.10 -11.64 -4.16
C ARG A 49 -0.61 -11.88 -4.30
N ALA A 50 0.21 -11.55 -3.30
CA ALA A 50 1.65 -11.86 -3.31
C ALA A 50 1.90 -13.38 -3.19
N GLY A 51 1.04 -14.09 -2.46
CA GLY A 51 1.13 -15.54 -2.21
C GLY A 51 0.45 -16.44 -3.25
N GLY A 52 -0.01 -15.90 -4.38
CA GLY A 52 -0.69 -16.67 -5.44
C GLY A 52 -2.10 -17.17 -5.08
N ARG A 53 -2.66 -16.77 -3.93
CA ARG A 53 -4.05 -17.05 -3.57
C ARG A 53 -4.94 -15.94 -4.13
N ILE A 54 -5.44 -16.16 -5.32
CA ILE A 54 -6.35 -15.22 -5.98
C ILE A 54 -7.74 -15.42 -5.38
N SER A 55 -8.15 -14.52 -4.48
CA SER A 55 -9.57 -14.36 -4.14
C SER A 55 -10.14 -13.30 -5.08
N PRO A 56 -11.24 -13.55 -5.78
CA PRO A 56 -11.90 -12.57 -6.65
C PRO A 56 -12.41 -11.32 -5.91
N LEU A 57 -12.45 -11.38 -4.58
CA LEU A 57 -12.97 -10.33 -3.70
C LEU A 57 -11.88 -9.56 -2.94
N SER A 58 -10.60 -9.77 -3.25
CA SER A 58 -9.50 -9.11 -2.54
C SER A 58 -8.98 -7.93 -3.33
N ASP A 59 -8.86 -6.78 -2.67
CA ASP A 59 -8.17 -5.61 -3.18
C ASP A 59 -6.73 -5.96 -3.61
N ILE A 60 -6.16 -5.14 -4.48
CA ILE A 60 -4.75 -5.23 -4.85
C ILE A 60 -3.96 -4.36 -3.88
N ASP A 61 -3.22 -5.01 -2.99
CA ASP A 61 -2.40 -4.35 -1.98
C ASP A 61 -1.02 -3.99 -2.56
N LEU A 62 -0.73 -2.70 -2.72
CA LEU A 62 0.54 -2.17 -3.23
C LEU A 62 1.29 -1.42 -2.14
N GLY A 63 2.59 -1.73 -2.01
CA GLY A 63 3.52 -0.99 -1.16
C GLY A 63 4.55 -0.25 -2.00
N VAL A 64 4.72 1.04 -1.77
CA VAL A 64 5.70 1.86 -2.50
C VAL A 64 6.72 2.43 -1.53
N LEU A 65 7.99 2.18 -1.79
CA LEU A 65 9.09 2.92 -1.18
C LEU A 65 9.36 4.15 -2.05
N VAL A 66 9.16 5.31 -1.47
CA VAL A 66 9.40 6.60 -2.12
C VAL A 66 10.81 7.06 -1.81
N SER A 67 11.47 7.72 -2.77
CA SER A 67 12.82 8.25 -2.63
C SER A 67 12.95 9.17 -1.42
N GLY A 68 14.06 9.07 -0.71
CA GLY A 68 14.37 9.92 0.45
C GLY A 68 14.48 11.42 0.14
N SER A 69 14.51 11.81 -1.14
CA SER A 69 14.47 13.22 -1.56
C SER A 69 13.07 13.84 -1.51
N VAL A 70 12.02 13.02 -1.35
CA VAL A 70 10.62 13.49 -1.29
C VAL A 70 10.33 14.03 0.11
N GLU A 71 9.75 15.24 0.15
CA GLU A 71 9.35 15.85 1.42
C GLU A 71 8.07 15.21 1.97
N GLN A 72 7.99 15.10 3.32
CA GLN A 72 6.83 14.52 4.02
C GLN A 72 5.49 15.15 3.59
N LYS A 73 5.46 16.46 3.37
CA LYS A 73 4.24 17.19 2.94
C LYS A 73 3.73 16.78 1.57
N GLU A 74 4.57 16.18 0.72
CA GLU A 74 4.24 15.76 -0.64
C GLU A 74 3.70 14.32 -0.70
N LEU A 75 3.91 13.52 0.34
CA LEU A 75 3.56 12.09 0.35
C LEU A 75 2.09 11.84 0.08
N LEU A 76 1.19 12.68 0.60
CA LEU A 76 -0.24 12.54 0.33
C LEU A 76 -0.57 12.74 -1.16
N ASN A 77 -0.03 13.79 -1.78
CA ASN A 77 -0.27 14.08 -3.19
C ASN A 77 0.32 12.99 -4.09
N ILE A 78 1.52 12.51 -3.74
CA ILE A 78 2.17 11.39 -4.43
C ILE A 78 1.31 10.13 -4.32
N ARG A 79 0.82 9.81 -3.12
CA ARG A 79 -0.05 8.65 -2.90
C ARG A 79 -1.31 8.72 -3.76
N LEU A 80 -2.00 9.86 -3.77
CA LEU A 80 -3.24 10.03 -4.55
C LEU A 80 -2.97 9.89 -6.06
N ARG A 81 -1.89 10.46 -6.57
CA ARG A 81 -1.46 10.31 -7.96
C ARG A 81 -1.18 8.85 -8.29
N MET A 82 -0.39 8.16 -7.47
CA MET A 82 -0.02 6.76 -7.66
C MET A 82 -1.24 5.82 -7.61
N ILE A 83 -2.23 6.10 -6.76
CA ILE A 83 -3.50 5.34 -6.76
C ILE A 83 -4.19 5.50 -8.12
N GLY A 84 -4.27 6.71 -8.66
CA GLY A 84 -4.85 6.96 -9.98
C GLY A 84 -4.12 6.23 -11.11
N GLU A 85 -2.80 6.23 -11.09
CA GLU A 85 -1.95 5.50 -12.04
C GLU A 85 -2.14 3.99 -11.93
N ALA A 86 -2.15 3.45 -10.71
CA ALA A 86 -2.38 2.02 -10.45
C ALA A 86 -3.77 1.58 -10.89
N THR A 87 -4.81 2.35 -10.55
CA THR A 87 -6.20 2.12 -10.98
C THR A 87 -6.30 2.08 -12.51
N SER A 88 -5.65 3.03 -13.18
CA SER A 88 -5.63 3.09 -14.65
C SER A 88 -4.89 1.91 -15.28
N ALA A 89 -3.72 1.55 -14.74
CA ALA A 89 -2.91 0.44 -15.26
C ALA A 89 -3.58 -0.92 -15.03
N LEU A 90 -4.18 -1.12 -13.84
CA LEU A 90 -4.81 -2.38 -13.44
C LEU A 90 -6.29 -2.48 -13.84
N LYS A 91 -6.87 -1.40 -14.36
CA LYS A 91 -8.29 -1.31 -14.81
C LYS A 91 -9.28 -1.73 -13.73
N THR A 92 -9.02 -1.30 -12.48
CA THR A 92 -9.87 -1.57 -11.33
C THR A 92 -9.71 -0.48 -10.29
N ASP A 93 -10.82 -0.18 -9.57
CA ASP A 93 -10.82 0.74 -8.44
C ASP A 93 -10.45 0.05 -7.11
N GLU A 94 -10.30 -1.29 -7.11
CA GLU A 94 -9.97 -2.09 -5.93
C GLU A 94 -8.45 -2.16 -5.71
N VAL A 95 -7.83 -0.98 -5.49
CA VAL A 95 -6.39 -0.82 -5.22
C VAL A 95 -6.21 -0.14 -3.87
N ASP A 96 -5.52 -0.79 -2.94
CA ASP A 96 -4.98 -0.16 -1.73
C ASP A 96 -3.49 0.06 -1.89
N LEU A 97 -3.06 1.31 -1.78
CA LEU A 97 -1.66 1.71 -1.92
C LEU A 97 -1.16 2.36 -0.65
N GLN A 98 -0.08 1.80 -0.10
CA GLN A 98 0.61 2.33 1.08
C GLN A 98 1.99 2.88 0.71
N ILE A 99 2.28 4.11 1.14
CA ILE A 99 3.64 4.67 1.09
C ILE A 99 4.40 4.14 2.30
N LEU A 100 5.41 3.31 2.07
CA LEU A 100 6.14 2.64 3.15
C LEU A 100 6.91 3.60 4.05
N ASN A 101 7.30 4.77 3.54
CA ASN A 101 7.97 5.81 4.31
C ASN A 101 7.08 6.42 5.40
N ASP A 102 5.75 6.34 5.28
CA ASP A 102 4.78 7.06 6.10
C ASP A 102 3.94 6.16 7.03
N ILE A 103 4.27 4.89 7.12
CA ILE A 103 3.55 3.95 7.95
C ILE A 103 4.40 3.42 9.11
N PRO A 104 3.77 3.01 10.24
CA PRO A 104 4.50 2.45 11.38
C PRO A 104 5.31 1.22 11.03
N VAL A 105 6.43 1.00 11.75
CA VAL A 105 7.36 -0.11 11.50
C VAL A 105 6.71 -1.49 11.55
N GLN A 106 5.66 -1.67 12.37
CA GLN A 106 4.90 -2.93 12.42
C GLN A 106 4.16 -3.19 11.09
N ALA A 107 3.57 -2.14 10.51
CA ALA A 107 2.91 -2.23 9.21
C ALA A 107 3.93 -2.47 8.09
N GLN A 108 5.07 -1.74 8.11
CA GLN A 108 6.19 -1.99 7.18
C GLN A 108 6.62 -3.46 7.23
N TYR A 109 6.90 -3.99 8.43
CA TYR A 109 7.32 -5.38 8.61
C TYR A 109 6.27 -6.38 8.13
N SER A 110 4.99 -6.14 8.42
CA SER A 110 3.89 -6.99 7.97
C SER A 110 3.81 -7.07 6.44
N ILE A 111 3.97 -5.94 5.76
CA ILE A 111 4.03 -5.87 4.29
C ILE A 111 5.24 -6.64 3.77
N LEU A 112 6.43 -6.37 4.32
CA LEU A 112 7.67 -6.97 3.85
C LEU A 112 7.73 -8.49 4.07
N LYS A 113 7.01 -9.01 5.06
CA LYS A 113 6.97 -10.46 5.35
C LYS A 113 6.34 -11.28 4.22
N ASN A 114 5.34 -10.74 3.52
CA ASN A 114 4.57 -11.43 2.48
C ASN A 114 4.49 -10.56 1.22
N LYS A 115 5.63 -10.17 0.70
CA LYS A 115 5.74 -9.31 -0.48
C LYS A 115 6.26 -10.05 -1.70
N ARG A 116 5.95 -9.48 -2.86
CA ARG A 116 6.66 -9.72 -4.12
C ARG A 116 7.11 -8.38 -4.69
N VAL A 117 8.39 -8.27 -5.05
CA VAL A 117 8.92 -7.08 -5.71
C VAL A 117 8.42 -7.05 -7.15
N LEU A 118 7.79 -5.96 -7.57
CA LEU A 118 7.36 -5.71 -8.94
C LEU A 118 8.35 -4.83 -9.68
N TYR A 119 8.87 -3.81 -9.01
CA TYR A 119 9.88 -2.89 -9.54
C TYR A 119 10.88 -2.53 -8.45
N CYS A 120 12.13 -2.38 -8.83
CA CYS A 120 13.21 -1.92 -7.97
C CYS A 120 14.19 -1.08 -8.79
N ARG A 121 14.37 0.18 -8.39
CA ARG A 121 15.31 1.10 -9.04
C ARG A 121 16.74 0.76 -8.67
N ASP A 122 16.99 0.48 -7.39
CA ASP A 122 18.30 0.18 -6.83
C ASP A 122 18.17 -0.89 -5.75
N GLU A 123 18.82 -2.04 -5.96
CA GLU A 123 18.80 -3.17 -5.04
C GLU A 123 19.48 -2.85 -3.70
N PHE A 124 20.46 -1.95 -3.67
CA PHE A 124 21.11 -1.53 -2.44
C PHE A 124 20.13 -0.74 -1.56
N ILE A 125 19.42 0.25 -2.14
CA ILE A 125 18.40 1.04 -1.43
C ILE A 125 17.30 0.11 -0.88
N ARG A 126 16.84 -0.84 -1.69
CA ARG A 126 15.85 -1.83 -1.26
C ARG A 126 16.35 -2.66 -0.08
N ALA A 127 17.54 -3.23 -0.20
CA ALA A 127 18.11 -4.10 0.82
C ALA A 127 18.36 -3.34 2.13
N GLU A 128 18.87 -2.11 2.06
CA GLU A 128 19.08 -1.25 3.23
C GLU A 128 17.75 -0.92 3.93
N PHE A 129 16.72 -0.54 3.17
CA PHE A 129 15.39 -0.28 3.72
C PHE A 129 14.80 -1.52 4.41
N GLU A 130 14.80 -2.67 3.73
CA GLU A 130 14.25 -3.92 4.26
C GLU A 130 14.97 -4.38 5.52
N ALA A 131 16.30 -4.35 5.53
CA ALA A 131 17.11 -4.69 6.70
C ALA A 131 16.84 -3.72 7.86
N GLY A 132 16.74 -2.42 7.57
CA GLY A 132 16.41 -1.41 8.56
C GLY A 132 15.02 -1.61 9.18
N VAL A 133 14.01 -1.99 8.39
CA VAL A 133 12.68 -2.31 8.91
C VAL A 133 12.72 -3.53 9.84
N VAL A 134 13.40 -4.60 9.44
CA VAL A 134 13.53 -5.81 10.26
C VAL A 134 14.21 -5.49 11.59
N THR A 135 15.33 -4.77 11.56
CA THR A 135 16.06 -4.37 12.78
C THR A 135 15.17 -3.56 13.72
N ARG A 136 14.56 -2.47 13.23
CA ARG A 136 13.67 -1.62 14.06
C ARG A 136 12.47 -2.39 14.61
N TYR A 137 11.91 -3.33 13.82
CA TYR A 137 10.80 -4.15 14.29
C TYR A 137 11.23 -5.09 15.41
N LEU A 138 12.38 -5.76 15.29
CA LEU A 138 12.90 -6.67 16.30
C LEU A 138 13.24 -5.94 17.60
N ASP A 139 13.80 -4.73 17.51
CA ASP A 139 14.08 -3.88 18.67
C ASP A 139 12.79 -3.45 19.39
N PHE A 140 11.72 -3.19 18.62
CA PHE A 140 10.44 -2.76 19.18
C PHE A 140 9.52 -3.91 19.64
N LYS A 141 9.73 -5.11 19.13
CA LYS A 141 8.89 -6.29 19.38
C LYS A 141 8.70 -6.63 20.86
N PRO A 142 9.72 -6.63 21.73
CA PRO A 142 9.53 -6.92 23.15
C PRO A 142 8.53 -5.97 23.81
N PHE A 143 8.60 -4.68 23.49
CA PHE A 143 7.66 -3.68 23.99
C PHE A 143 6.22 -3.94 23.52
N LEU A 144 6.05 -4.34 22.26
CA LEU A 144 4.74 -4.72 21.72
C LEU A 144 4.17 -5.96 22.43
N ASP A 145 4.99 -6.98 22.64
CA ASP A 145 4.58 -8.23 23.28
C ASP A 145 4.11 -7.97 24.72
N ASP A 146 4.80 -7.11 25.46
CA ASP A 146 4.41 -6.71 26.82
C ASP A 146 3.11 -5.89 26.82
N HIS A 147 2.96 -4.97 25.86
CA HIS A 147 1.73 -4.19 25.71
C HIS A 147 0.51 -5.08 25.41
N TYR A 148 0.64 -6.01 24.46
CA TYR A 148 -0.44 -6.95 24.14
C TYR A 148 -0.77 -7.87 25.32
N ARG A 149 0.23 -8.37 26.04
CA ARG A 149 0.02 -9.19 27.24
C ARG A 149 -0.79 -8.43 28.29
N ALA A 150 -0.44 -7.19 28.57
CA ALA A 150 -1.18 -6.35 29.51
C ALA A 150 -2.60 -6.03 29.04
N MET A 151 -2.80 -5.87 27.73
CA MET A 151 -4.13 -5.65 27.15
C MET A 151 -5.02 -6.89 27.29
N TYR A 152 -4.51 -8.07 26.96
CA TYR A 152 -5.26 -9.34 27.11
C TYR A 152 -5.63 -9.62 28.55
N GLN A 153 -4.72 -9.41 29.51
CA GLN A 153 -5.03 -9.55 30.94
C GLN A 153 -6.20 -8.65 31.37
N ARG A 154 -6.22 -7.39 30.94
CA ARG A 154 -7.34 -6.47 31.24
C ARG A 154 -8.67 -6.92 30.66
N ILE A 155 -8.65 -7.53 29.47
CA ILE A 155 -9.86 -8.05 28.82
C ILE A 155 -10.38 -9.27 29.61
N GLU A 156 -9.52 -10.19 29.99
CA GLU A 156 -9.86 -11.37 30.79
C GLU A 156 -10.43 -10.97 32.16
N ASP A 157 -9.77 -10.04 32.88
CA ASP A 157 -10.24 -9.54 34.17
C ASP A 157 -11.63 -8.92 34.07
N ARG A 158 -11.92 -8.15 33.00
CA ARG A 158 -13.24 -7.56 32.77
C ARG A 158 -14.29 -8.62 32.45
N ALA A 159 -13.96 -9.63 31.64
CA ALA A 159 -14.87 -10.72 31.31
C ALA A 159 -15.25 -11.52 32.56
N ILE A 160 -14.28 -11.80 33.45
CA ILE A 160 -14.52 -12.50 34.72
C ILE A 160 -15.37 -11.64 35.68
N ALA A 161 -15.13 -10.34 35.73
CA ALA A 161 -15.91 -9.42 36.60
C ALA A 161 -17.37 -9.27 36.14
N SER A 162 -17.64 -9.37 34.82
CA SER A 162 -19.01 -9.29 34.26
C SER A 162 -19.79 -10.61 34.32
N ALA A 163 -19.13 -11.71 34.66
CA ALA A 163 -19.77 -13.03 34.78
C ALA A 163 -20.18 -13.39 36.21
N ARG A 164 -19.93 -12.47 37.17
CA ARG A 164 -20.35 -12.58 38.57
C ARG A 164 -21.53 -11.68 38.87
#